data_4c37b22ce0478764ea65c68fe35a46ab
#
_entry.id   4c37b22ce0478764ea65c68fe35a46ab
#
_cell.length_a   1.000
_cell.length_b   1.000
_cell.length_c   1.000
_cell.angle_alpha   90.00
_cell.angle_beta   90.00
_cell.angle_gamma   90.00
#
_symmetry.space_group_name_H-M   'P 1'
#
loop_
_entity.id
_entity.type
_entity.pdbx_description
1 polymer ?
#
loop_
_entity_poly.entity_id
_entity_poly.type
_entity_poly.pdbx_seq_one_letter_code
_entity_poly.pdbx_strand_id
1 'polypeptide(L)'
;ACHDNKLPQGSPCSPVISNLIGHMMDIMLVRLALATGCTYTRYADDLTFSSNKEKFSSRVAKQDEDDKDHWLPGQGLKRLVTKAGFSFNDKKTRMQYCDSRQDVTGLVVNRKVNVPATYRNNVRAMVDHALKKGAFEIVKKKVDAAGVEVLVRQPGKNRQLIGMLSYIDQVDLFNRKLREDNGLEPHDTSGRTELFRRFLYFDALHDIASPVIVCEGPTDNIYLRHAIKRLTPLYPMLAAGVPTKLTVHLFKYGQRRTSEITQLTGGVGGLCHLMKHYYADYTNKIKAPAPKHPVIILVDNDSGAKDIYGAISGITKKPRPMGTEQFIHIVGNMYVVPTPLGSAGTKTAIEDFFDPKTLGEKLGAKTFSRAAKFDDTKHFGKAAFAREVVEKNAASIDFRGFSNILDRVVAVMTDYAKRHSSTP
;
A
#
# COMPACT_ATOMS: atom_id res chain seq x y z
N ALA A 1 -20.06 7.76 28.32
CA ALA A 1 -18.98 8.28 27.44
C ALA A 1 -17.71 8.61 28.25
N CYS A 2 -17.81 8.87 29.55
CA CYS A 2 -16.66 9.15 30.41
C CYS A 2 -16.42 7.98 31.37
N HIS A 3 -15.14 7.68 31.66
CA HIS A 3 -14.70 6.75 32.68
C HIS A 3 -13.77 7.53 33.63
N ASP A 4 -14.04 7.49 34.94
CA ASP A 4 -13.32 8.26 35.96
C ASP A 4 -13.20 9.77 35.64
N ASN A 5 -14.29 10.38 35.19
CA ASN A 5 -14.35 11.79 34.73
C ASN A 5 -13.38 12.15 33.59
N LYS A 6 -12.91 11.16 32.83
CA LYS A 6 -12.02 11.34 31.68
C LYS A 6 -12.65 10.75 30.41
N LEU A 7 -12.39 11.39 29.27
CA LEU A 7 -12.72 10.81 27.98
C LEU A 7 -11.72 9.69 27.66
N PRO A 8 -12.19 8.46 27.41
CA PRO A 8 -11.28 7.34 27.13
C PRO A 8 -10.56 7.55 25.80
N GLN A 9 -9.24 7.36 25.81
CA GLN A 9 -8.45 7.38 24.58
C GLN A 9 -8.78 6.15 23.71
N GLY A 10 -8.99 6.40 22.40
CA GLY A 10 -9.35 5.35 21.45
C GLY A 10 -10.84 5.08 21.29
N SER A 11 -11.71 5.71 22.09
CA SER A 11 -13.16 5.66 21.84
C SER A 11 -13.54 6.49 20.62
N PRO A 12 -14.38 5.96 19.70
CA PRO A 12 -14.86 6.70 18.52
C PRO A 12 -15.61 7.99 18.87
N CYS A 13 -16.27 8.04 20.04
CA CYS A 13 -17.04 9.21 20.49
C CYS A 13 -16.17 10.31 21.09
N SER A 14 -14.99 9.99 21.64
CA SER A 14 -14.15 10.96 22.36
C SER A 14 -13.75 12.17 21.51
N PRO A 15 -13.33 12.05 20.24
CA PRO A 15 -13.01 13.20 19.40
C PRO A 15 -14.23 14.11 19.15
N VAL A 16 -15.41 13.54 18.97
CA VAL A 16 -16.64 14.31 18.73
C VAL A 16 -17.02 15.10 19.97
N ILE A 17 -17.02 14.47 21.14
CA ILE A 17 -17.31 15.12 22.42
C ILE A 17 -16.29 16.22 22.72
N SER A 18 -14.99 15.94 22.54
CA SER A 18 -13.93 16.92 22.72
C SER A 18 -14.09 18.13 21.79
N ASN A 19 -14.49 17.91 20.54
CA ASN A 19 -14.75 18.99 19.60
C ASN A 19 -15.98 19.83 19.97
N LEU A 20 -17.07 19.22 20.45
CA LEU A 20 -18.25 19.94 20.90
C LEU A 20 -17.93 20.83 22.10
N ILE A 21 -17.20 20.32 23.09
CA ILE A 21 -16.76 21.10 24.26
C ILE A 21 -15.81 22.24 23.82
N GLY A 22 -14.84 21.93 22.97
CA GLY A 22 -13.89 22.92 22.42
C GLY A 22 -14.56 24.01 21.60
N HIS A 23 -15.69 23.74 20.96
CA HIS A 23 -16.41 24.72 20.14
C HIS A 23 -16.89 25.93 20.96
N MET A 24 -17.27 25.76 22.23
CA MET A 24 -17.63 26.88 23.10
C MET A 24 -16.44 27.84 23.30
N MET A 25 -15.23 27.29 23.41
CA MET A 25 -13.99 28.07 23.48
C MET A 25 -13.68 28.73 22.14
N ASP A 26 -13.87 28.00 21.02
CA ASP A 26 -13.57 28.50 19.66
C ASP A 26 -14.34 29.80 19.36
N ILE A 27 -15.61 29.89 19.74
CA ILE A 27 -16.43 31.11 19.56
C ILE A 27 -15.76 32.35 20.19
N MET A 28 -15.16 32.18 21.37
CA MET A 28 -14.47 33.27 22.06
C MET A 28 -13.13 33.59 21.44
N LEU A 29 -12.37 32.54 21.05
CA LEU A 29 -11.03 32.68 20.50
C LEU A 29 -11.01 33.24 19.07
N VAL A 30 -12.01 32.91 18.25
CA VAL A 30 -12.20 33.53 16.92
C VAL A 30 -12.42 35.05 17.05
N ARG A 31 -13.23 35.49 18.01
CA ARG A 31 -13.42 36.93 18.24
C ARG A 31 -12.11 37.62 18.69
N LEU A 32 -11.33 36.98 19.55
CA LEU A 32 -10.01 37.49 19.94
C LEU A 32 -9.07 37.58 18.74
N ALA A 33 -9.03 36.54 17.91
CA ALA A 33 -8.20 36.48 16.71
C ALA A 33 -8.54 37.62 15.75
N LEU A 34 -9.82 37.81 15.42
CA LEU A 34 -10.30 38.90 14.59
C LEU A 34 -9.92 40.28 15.15
N ALA A 35 -10.14 40.50 16.46
CA ALA A 35 -9.83 41.79 17.14
C ALA A 35 -8.30 42.07 17.19
N THR A 36 -7.45 41.07 17.01
CA THR A 36 -5.98 41.21 17.05
C THR A 36 -5.33 41.07 15.68
N GLY A 37 -6.12 40.78 14.64
CA GLY A 37 -5.64 40.55 13.28
C GLY A 37 -4.83 39.27 13.16
N CYS A 38 -5.21 38.25 13.92
CA CYS A 38 -4.68 36.89 13.84
C CYS A 38 -5.66 35.94 13.16
N THR A 39 -5.16 34.89 12.57
CA THR A 39 -5.94 33.72 12.17
C THR A 39 -5.85 32.69 13.29
N TYR A 40 -6.98 32.10 13.64
CA TYR A 40 -7.11 31.06 14.67
C TYR A 40 -7.50 29.75 14.05
N THR A 41 -6.83 28.69 14.46
CA THR A 41 -7.21 27.30 14.14
C THR A 41 -7.00 26.42 15.37
N ARG A 42 -7.82 25.37 15.48
CA ARG A 42 -7.68 24.33 16.51
C ARG A 42 -7.70 22.94 15.90
N TYR A 43 -6.80 22.09 16.39
CA TYR A 43 -6.81 20.67 16.12
C TYR A 43 -6.79 19.93 17.46
N ALA A 44 -7.93 19.32 17.82
CA ALA A 44 -8.13 18.71 19.15
C ALA A 44 -7.83 19.71 20.29
N ASP A 45 -6.75 19.50 21.02
CA ASP A 45 -6.25 20.33 22.12
C ASP A 45 -5.16 21.35 21.68
N ASP A 46 -4.66 21.26 20.45
CA ASP A 46 -3.66 22.18 19.93
C ASP A 46 -4.31 23.45 19.35
N LEU A 47 -4.00 24.61 19.93
CA LEU A 47 -4.44 25.92 19.47
C LEU A 47 -3.32 26.61 18.68
N THR A 48 -3.64 27.14 17.51
CA THR A 48 -2.69 27.89 16.70
C THR A 48 -3.23 29.26 16.36
N PHE A 49 -2.47 30.30 16.70
CA PHE A 49 -2.68 31.68 16.25
C PHE A 49 -1.57 32.06 15.30
N SER A 50 -1.90 32.55 14.11
CA SER A 50 -0.93 33.03 13.13
C SER A 50 -1.25 34.45 12.68
N SER A 51 -0.21 35.22 12.32
CA SER A 51 -0.34 36.60 11.86
C SER A 51 0.79 36.92 10.86
N ASN A 52 0.45 37.69 9.83
CA ASN A 52 1.41 38.26 8.88
C ASN A 52 1.89 39.66 9.32
N LYS A 53 1.49 40.14 10.52
CA LYS A 53 1.91 41.42 11.05
C LYS A 53 3.33 41.29 11.62
N GLU A 54 4.13 42.34 11.47
CA GLU A 54 5.50 42.42 12.01
C GLU A 54 5.52 42.21 13.54
N LYS A 55 4.53 42.79 14.24
CA LYS A 55 4.38 42.64 15.69
C LYS A 55 3.19 41.77 16.02
N PHE A 56 3.43 40.74 16.80
CA PHE A 56 2.37 39.87 17.31
C PHE A 56 1.64 40.55 18.46
N SER A 57 0.31 40.37 18.57
CA SER A 57 -0.49 41.02 19.58
C SER A 57 -0.20 40.50 21.00
N SER A 58 0.19 41.40 21.93
CA SER A 58 0.39 41.04 23.33
C SER A 58 -0.85 40.51 24.06
N ARG A 59 -2.05 40.74 23.52
CA ARG A 59 -3.28 40.13 24.03
C ARG A 59 -3.33 38.64 23.79
N VAL A 60 -2.64 38.14 22.74
CA VAL A 60 -2.58 36.72 22.38
C VAL A 60 -1.32 36.07 22.95
N ALA A 61 -0.16 36.68 22.76
CA ALA A 61 1.11 36.20 23.32
C ALA A 61 2.04 37.34 23.65
N LYS A 62 2.83 37.22 24.70
CA LYS A 62 3.88 38.18 25.10
C LYS A 62 5.19 37.45 25.35
N GLN A 63 6.32 38.11 25.10
CA GLN A 63 7.62 37.61 25.50
C GLN A 63 7.73 37.60 27.03
N ASP A 64 8.47 36.64 27.55
CA ASP A 64 8.85 36.61 28.95
C ASP A 64 9.84 37.75 29.22
N GLU A 65 9.75 38.39 30.38
CA GLU A 65 10.62 39.50 30.75
C GLU A 65 12.05 39.02 31.08
N ASP A 66 12.13 37.78 31.61
CA ASP A 66 13.40 37.18 32.05
C ASP A 66 14.07 36.35 30.94
N ASP A 67 13.29 35.82 29.98
CA ASP A 67 13.77 35.01 28.86
C ASP A 67 13.10 35.44 27.55
N LYS A 68 13.82 36.22 26.74
CA LYS A 68 13.31 36.75 25.46
C LYS A 68 13.01 35.67 24.41
N ASP A 69 13.55 34.48 24.55
CA ASP A 69 13.26 33.34 23.66
C ASP A 69 12.01 32.59 24.09
N HIS A 70 11.52 32.84 25.31
CA HIS A 70 10.32 32.24 25.85
C HIS A 70 9.10 33.14 25.64
N TRP A 71 7.99 32.55 25.23
CA TRP A 71 6.72 33.23 24.99
C TRP A 71 5.63 32.68 25.88
N LEU A 72 4.91 33.59 26.51
CA LEU A 72 3.78 33.31 27.40
C LEU A 72 2.46 33.67 26.74
N PRO A 73 1.37 32.93 27.06
CA PRO A 73 0.02 33.32 26.65
C PRO A 73 -0.31 34.74 27.15
N GLY A 74 -0.78 35.60 26.25
CA GLY A 74 -1.21 36.96 26.60
C GLY A 74 -2.48 36.94 27.49
N GLN A 75 -2.67 38.02 28.24
CA GLN A 75 -3.78 38.14 29.19
C GLN A 75 -5.16 37.92 28.56
N GLY A 76 -5.36 38.39 27.31
CA GLY A 76 -6.60 38.18 26.58
C GLY A 76 -6.89 36.71 26.32
N LEU A 77 -5.91 36.00 25.82
CA LEU A 77 -5.99 34.57 25.54
C LEU A 77 -6.15 33.77 26.84
N LYS A 78 -5.32 34.05 27.85
CA LYS A 78 -5.31 33.35 29.13
C LYS A 78 -6.69 33.41 29.82
N ARG A 79 -7.30 34.61 29.88
CA ARG A 79 -8.64 34.80 30.46
C ARG A 79 -9.73 33.98 29.78
N LEU A 80 -9.69 33.92 28.41
CA LEU A 80 -10.74 33.21 27.66
C LEU A 80 -10.61 31.68 27.78
N VAL A 81 -9.38 31.16 27.74
CA VAL A 81 -9.10 29.71 27.90
C VAL A 81 -9.51 29.27 29.32
N THR A 82 -9.12 30.02 30.36
CA THR A 82 -9.48 29.72 31.75
C THR A 82 -11.01 29.82 31.94
N LYS A 83 -11.67 30.84 31.35
CA LYS A 83 -13.14 30.98 31.41
C LYS A 83 -13.85 29.77 30.76
N ALA A 84 -13.23 29.14 29.75
CA ALA A 84 -13.74 27.93 29.11
C ALA A 84 -13.44 26.63 29.89
N GLY A 85 -12.77 26.73 31.05
CA GLY A 85 -12.43 25.58 31.90
C GLY A 85 -11.16 24.82 31.47
N PHE A 86 -10.33 25.44 30.61
CA PHE A 86 -9.08 24.83 30.14
C PHE A 86 -7.85 25.50 30.74
N SER A 87 -6.72 24.80 30.71
CA SER A 87 -5.38 25.30 31.12
C SER A 87 -4.37 25.13 30.00
N PHE A 88 -3.32 25.94 30.03
CA PHE A 88 -2.20 25.83 29.07
C PHE A 88 -1.21 24.74 29.51
N ASN A 89 -0.59 24.14 28.52
CA ASN A 89 0.61 23.33 28.72
C ASN A 89 1.83 24.18 28.32
N ASP A 90 2.46 24.81 29.31
CA ASP A 90 3.57 25.75 29.09
C ASP A 90 4.75 25.09 28.36
N LYS A 91 5.00 23.77 28.61
CA LYS A 91 6.06 23.02 27.92
C LYS A 91 5.82 22.85 26.41
N LYS A 92 4.58 22.99 25.96
CA LYS A 92 4.20 22.88 24.54
C LYS A 92 3.95 24.25 23.91
N THR A 93 3.79 25.30 24.72
CA THR A 93 3.56 26.67 24.23
C THR A 93 4.84 27.24 23.64
N ARG A 94 4.78 27.66 22.39
CA ARG A 94 5.95 28.20 21.67
C ARG A 94 5.56 29.21 20.61
N MET A 95 6.45 30.15 20.32
CA MET A 95 6.41 31.03 19.15
C MET A 95 7.21 30.41 18.00
N GLN A 96 6.73 30.64 16.79
CA GLN A 96 7.42 30.22 15.56
C GLN A 96 7.42 31.39 14.59
N TYR A 97 8.60 31.77 14.09
CA TYR A 97 8.79 32.89 13.18
C TYR A 97 8.80 32.44 11.71
N CYS A 98 8.55 33.37 10.79
CA CYS A 98 8.50 33.07 9.35
C CYS A 98 9.85 32.61 8.78
N ASP A 99 10.98 33.04 9.37
CA ASP A 99 12.35 32.67 9.03
C ASP A 99 12.83 31.40 9.73
N SER A 100 12.08 30.90 10.71
CA SER A 100 12.36 29.66 11.40
C SER A 100 11.43 28.53 10.94
N ARG A 101 11.69 27.31 11.40
CA ARG A 101 10.84 26.17 11.10
C ARG A 101 9.48 26.32 11.80
N GLN A 102 8.43 26.34 11.00
CA GLN A 102 7.05 26.37 11.49
C GLN A 102 6.43 24.97 11.40
N ASP A 103 6.06 24.42 12.56
CA ASP A 103 5.41 23.12 12.69
C ASP A 103 3.97 23.28 13.21
N VAL A 104 3.02 22.70 12.50
CA VAL A 104 1.62 22.59 12.92
C VAL A 104 1.22 21.13 12.87
N THR A 105 0.72 20.58 13.98
CA THR A 105 0.31 19.16 14.09
C THR A 105 1.34 18.16 13.56
N GLY A 106 2.64 18.47 13.72
CA GLY A 106 3.73 17.60 13.26
C GLY A 106 4.10 17.74 11.79
N LEU A 107 3.49 18.66 11.05
CA LEU A 107 3.83 19.00 9.67
C LEU A 107 4.56 20.35 9.61
N VAL A 108 5.54 20.45 8.74
CA VAL A 108 6.24 21.71 8.44
C VAL A 108 5.38 22.52 7.46
N VAL A 109 5.12 23.80 7.76
CA VAL A 109 4.17 24.63 6.99
C VAL A 109 4.75 25.92 6.42
N ASN A 110 6.04 26.17 6.53
CA ASN A 110 6.70 27.42 6.11
C ASN A 110 6.38 27.86 4.67
N ARG A 111 6.58 26.97 3.70
CA ARG A 111 6.37 27.26 2.27
C ARG A 111 5.28 26.41 1.66
N LYS A 112 5.17 25.17 2.12
CA LYS A 112 4.16 24.19 1.75
C LYS A 112 4.01 23.20 2.89
N VAL A 113 2.86 22.56 2.99
CA VAL A 113 2.67 21.45 3.92
C VAL A 113 3.64 20.33 3.59
N ASN A 114 4.44 19.90 4.56
CA ASN A 114 5.45 18.89 4.32
C ASN A 114 5.68 18.02 5.57
N VAL A 115 6.06 16.78 5.33
CA VAL A 115 6.56 15.91 6.40
C VAL A 115 7.97 16.38 6.80
N PRO A 116 8.35 16.39 8.10
CA PRO A 116 9.67 16.76 8.55
C PRO A 116 10.78 15.99 7.80
N ALA A 117 11.86 16.69 7.45
CA ALA A 117 12.99 16.07 6.71
C ALA A 117 13.60 14.89 7.48
N THR A 118 13.72 15.01 8.80
CA THR A 118 14.21 13.94 9.68
C THR A 118 13.35 12.69 9.59
N TYR A 119 12.02 12.84 9.56
CA TYR A 119 11.09 11.70 9.40
C TYR A 119 11.30 11.03 8.04
N ARG A 120 11.34 11.82 6.94
CA ARG A 120 11.55 11.26 5.59
C ARG A 120 12.89 10.55 5.46
N ASN A 121 13.95 11.11 6.03
CA ASN A 121 15.28 10.50 6.00
C ASN A 121 15.31 9.19 6.79
N ASN A 122 14.65 9.13 7.95
CA ASN A 122 14.54 7.91 8.74
C ASN A 122 13.78 6.82 7.98
N VAL A 123 12.64 7.18 7.34
CA VAL A 123 11.87 6.24 6.52
C VAL A 123 12.71 5.72 5.36
N ARG A 124 13.45 6.60 4.67
CA ARG A 124 14.37 6.22 3.59
C ARG A 124 15.46 5.26 4.08
N ALA A 125 16.05 5.51 5.23
CA ALA A 125 17.06 4.65 5.84
C ALA A 125 16.49 3.28 6.21
N MET A 126 15.25 3.21 6.74
CA MET A 126 14.59 1.95 7.05
C MET A 126 14.33 1.13 5.78
N VAL A 127 13.87 1.78 4.68
CA VAL A 127 13.71 1.10 3.38
C VAL A 127 15.05 0.57 2.89
N ASP A 128 16.11 1.37 2.94
CA ASP A 128 17.46 0.95 2.53
C ASP A 128 17.97 -0.26 3.34
N HIS A 129 17.75 -0.25 4.67
CA HIS A 129 18.08 -1.40 5.53
C HIS A 129 17.27 -2.65 5.18
N ALA A 130 15.96 -2.51 4.96
CA ALA A 130 15.12 -3.64 4.54
C ALA A 130 15.60 -4.26 3.23
N LEU A 131 15.90 -3.42 2.23
CA LEU A 131 16.39 -3.87 0.92
C LEU A 131 17.78 -4.49 0.97
N LYS A 132 18.65 -4.06 1.91
CA LYS A 132 20.03 -4.56 2.01
C LYS A 132 20.18 -5.75 2.96
N LYS A 133 19.40 -5.76 4.06
CA LYS A 133 19.55 -6.73 5.15
C LYS A 133 18.36 -7.65 5.35
N GLY A 134 17.24 -7.40 4.66
CA GLY A 134 15.97 -8.11 4.86
C GLY A 134 15.22 -7.69 6.13
N ALA A 135 15.74 -6.74 6.91
CA ALA A 135 15.15 -6.28 8.16
C ALA A 135 15.51 -4.82 8.42
N PHE A 136 14.73 -4.16 9.26
CA PHE A 136 15.00 -2.82 9.76
C PHE A 136 14.55 -2.68 11.21
N GLU A 137 15.01 -1.64 11.90
CA GLU A 137 14.64 -1.32 13.27
C GLU A 137 13.84 -0.03 13.34
N ILE A 138 12.94 0.05 14.30
CA ILE A 138 12.24 1.27 14.68
C ILE A 138 12.64 1.67 16.10
N VAL A 139 12.78 2.98 16.31
CA VAL A 139 13.05 3.55 17.64
C VAL A 139 11.72 3.96 18.26
N LYS A 140 11.45 3.46 19.46
CA LYS A 140 10.29 3.87 20.26
C LYS A 140 10.73 4.44 21.58
N LYS A 141 10.04 5.48 22.03
CA LYS A 141 10.13 5.95 23.40
C LYS A 141 9.39 4.98 24.32
N LYS A 142 10.03 4.52 25.36
CA LYS A 142 9.42 3.78 26.46
C LYS A 142 9.77 4.48 27.76
N VAL A 143 8.87 4.40 28.73
CA VAL A 143 9.15 4.84 30.09
C VAL A 143 9.72 3.62 30.83
N ASP A 144 10.89 3.77 31.43
CA ASP A 144 11.52 2.71 32.25
C ASP A 144 10.86 2.59 33.64
N ALA A 145 11.35 1.68 34.45
CA ALA A 145 10.83 1.44 35.80
C ALA A 145 11.06 2.64 36.75
N ALA A 146 11.94 3.55 36.41
CA ALA A 146 12.22 4.77 37.17
C ALA A 146 11.42 5.99 36.66
N GLY A 147 10.52 5.78 35.68
CA GLY A 147 9.71 6.85 35.08
C GLY A 147 10.45 7.71 34.03
N VAL A 148 11.65 7.31 33.62
CA VAL A 148 12.47 8.04 32.64
C VAL A 148 12.15 7.58 31.21
N GLU A 149 11.98 8.54 30.28
CA GLU A 149 11.84 8.21 28.86
C GLU A 149 13.17 7.69 28.29
N VAL A 150 13.16 6.44 27.82
CA VAL A 150 14.29 5.80 27.14
C VAL A 150 13.95 5.45 25.72
N LEU A 151 14.91 5.58 24.81
CA LEU A 151 14.77 5.19 23.42
C LEU A 151 15.13 3.71 23.26
N VAL A 152 14.17 2.90 22.85
CA VAL A 152 14.36 1.46 22.64
C VAL A 152 14.27 1.13 21.17
N ARG A 153 15.29 0.47 20.64
CA ARG A 153 15.25 -0.10 19.28
C ARG A 153 14.55 -1.45 19.30
N GLN A 154 13.68 -1.68 18.35
CA GLN A 154 12.98 -2.94 18.17
C GLN A 154 12.82 -3.29 16.71
N PRO A 155 12.72 -4.58 16.34
CA PRO A 155 12.46 -4.98 14.94
C PRO A 155 11.21 -4.31 14.40
N GLY A 156 11.33 -3.73 13.21
CA GLY A 156 10.21 -3.12 12.47
C GLY A 156 9.39 -4.18 11.73
N LYS A 157 8.12 -3.87 11.50
CA LYS A 157 7.23 -4.68 10.65
C LYS A 157 6.99 -3.94 9.33
N ASN A 158 7.00 -4.66 8.21
CA ASN A 158 6.78 -4.06 6.89
C ASN A 158 5.52 -3.20 6.83
N ARG A 159 4.41 -3.64 7.45
CA ARG A 159 3.16 -2.85 7.53
C ARG A 159 3.35 -1.48 8.19
N GLN A 160 4.24 -1.36 9.17
CA GLN A 160 4.54 -0.06 9.80
C GLN A 160 5.25 0.86 8.81
N LEU A 161 6.24 0.33 8.09
CA LEU A 161 6.98 1.11 7.10
C LEU A 161 6.12 1.49 5.89
N ILE A 162 5.21 0.60 5.45
CA ILE A 162 4.18 0.94 4.45
C ILE A 162 3.30 2.09 4.95
N GLY A 163 2.86 2.07 6.20
CA GLY A 163 2.08 3.16 6.80
C GLY A 163 2.86 4.49 6.83
N MET A 164 4.16 4.45 7.16
CA MET A 164 5.02 5.63 7.16
C MET A 164 5.23 6.19 5.74
N LEU A 165 5.43 5.34 4.75
CA LEU A 165 5.51 5.72 3.33
C LEU A 165 4.19 6.28 2.80
N SER A 166 3.06 5.65 3.17
CA SER A 166 1.72 6.12 2.84
C SER A 166 1.45 7.53 3.40
N TYR A 167 1.90 7.80 4.63
CA TYR A 167 1.77 9.13 5.23
C TYR A 167 2.54 10.20 4.43
N ILE A 168 3.77 9.91 4.01
CA ILE A 168 4.54 10.82 3.14
C ILE A 168 3.80 11.04 1.81
N ASP A 169 3.32 9.96 1.19
CA ASP A 169 2.60 9.99 -0.08
C ASP A 169 1.30 10.81 0.00
N GLN A 170 0.54 10.70 1.11
CA GLN A 170 -0.68 11.50 1.31
C GLN A 170 -0.39 13.01 1.36
N VAL A 171 0.70 13.41 2.01
CA VAL A 171 1.11 14.82 2.03
C VAL A 171 1.55 15.31 0.64
N ASP A 172 2.22 14.45 -0.13
CA ASP A 172 2.58 14.77 -1.51
C ASP A 172 1.35 14.89 -2.43
N LEU A 173 0.36 14.01 -2.27
CA LEU A 173 -0.92 14.08 -2.99
C LEU A 173 -1.70 15.34 -2.65
N PHE A 174 -1.76 15.72 -1.37
CA PHE A 174 -2.39 16.98 -0.93
C PHE A 174 -1.74 18.18 -1.62
N ASN A 175 -0.41 18.26 -1.61
CA ASN A 175 0.29 19.35 -2.27
C ASN A 175 0.10 19.36 -3.79
N ARG A 176 0.04 18.17 -4.43
CA ARG A 176 -0.26 18.05 -5.86
C ARG A 176 -1.62 18.66 -6.17
N LYS A 177 -2.65 18.17 -5.46
CA LYS A 177 -4.02 18.66 -5.65
C LYS A 177 -4.12 20.17 -5.41
N LEU A 178 -3.52 20.68 -4.32
CA LEU A 178 -3.55 22.10 -4.02
C LEU A 178 -2.91 22.94 -5.13
N ARG A 179 -1.85 22.45 -5.78
CA ARG A 179 -1.23 23.15 -6.91
C ARG A 179 -2.10 23.08 -8.18
N GLU A 180 -2.65 21.91 -8.49
CA GLU A 180 -3.57 21.72 -9.62
C GLU A 180 -4.80 22.62 -9.49
N ASP A 181 -5.40 22.69 -8.28
CA ASP A 181 -6.55 23.57 -7.99
C ASP A 181 -6.21 25.07 -8.16
N ASN A 182 -4.93 25.43 -8.03
CA ASN A 182 -4.42 26.79 -8.25
C ASN A 182 -3.77 26.99 -9.65
N GLY A 183 -3.94 26.08 -10.59
CA GLY A 183 -3.40 26.15 -11.94
C GLY A 183 -1.87 26.09 -12.02
N LEU A 184 -1.21 25.51 -11.03
CA LEU A 184 0.24 25.41 -10.94
C LEU A 184 0.69 23.97 -11.23
N GLU A 185 1.83 23.81 -11.91
CA GLU A 185 2.43 22.50 -12.15
C GLU A 185 2.75 21.77 -10.84
N PRO A 186 2.45 20.47 -10.73
CA PRO A 186 2.80 19.66 -9.57
C PRO A 186 4.31 19.63 -9.33
N HIS A 187 4.70 19.51 -8.06
CA HIS A 187 6.11 19.24 -7.73
C HIS A 187 6.50 17.82 -8.12
N ASP A 188 7.73 17.66 -8.60
CA ASP A 188 8.30 16.33 -8.83
C ASP A 188 8.43 15.55 -7.50
N THR A 189 7.74 14.44 -7.42
CA THR A 189 7.77 13.48 -6.31
C THR A 189 8.21 12.08 -6.77
N SER A 190 8.70 11.95 -8.02
CA SER A 190 9.02 10.68 -8.67
C SER A 190 9.95 9.80 -7.81
N GLY A 191 11.01 10.37 -7.25
CA GLY A 191 11.95 9.63 -6.40
C GLY A 191 11.33 9.05 -5.13
N ARG A 192 10.32 9.73 -4.55
CA ARG A 192 9.58 9.21 -3.36
C ARG A 192 8.59 8.14 -3.75
N THR A 193 7.90 8.33 -4.85
CA THR A 193 6.98 7.34 -5.42
C THR A 193 7.75 6.07 -5.81
N GLU A 194 8.93 6.20 -6.41
CA GLU A 194 9.78 5.07 -6.75
C GLU A 194 10.28 4.32 -5.51
N LEU A 195 10.70 5.04 -4.46
CA LEU A 195 11.09 4.42 -3.19
C LEU A 195 9.94 3.61 -2.59
N PHE A 196 8.73 4.16 -2.62
CA PHE A 196 7.54 3.48 -2.11
C PHE A 196 7.18 2.26 -2.96
N ARG A 197 7.18 2.38 -4.29
CA ARG A 197 6.98 1.26 -5.22
C ARG A 197 7.97 0.12 -4.96
N ARG A 198 9.25 0.45 -4.81
CA ARG A 198 10.32 -0.52 -4.53
C ARG A 198 10.08 -1.28 -3.23
N PHE A 199 9.67 -0.58 -2.18
CA PHE A 199 9.38 -1.24 -0.91
C PHE A 199 8.11 -2.10 -0.98
N LEU A 200 7.06 -1.67 -1.69
CA LEU A 200 5.87 -2.49 -1.92
C LEU A 200 6.21 -3.78 -2.69
N TYR A 201 7.09 -3.72 -3.68
CA TYR A 201 7.55 -4.91 -4.39
C TYR A 201 8.43 -5.80 -3.52
N PHE A 202 9.27 -5.22 -2.68
CA PHE A 202 10.05 -5.98 -1.72
C PHE A 202 9.13 -6.76 -0.76
N ASP A 203 8.17 -6.11 -0.15
CA ASP A 203 7.21 -6.73 0.77
C ASP A 203 6.37 -7.83 0.10
N ALA A 204 5.87 -7.56 -1.11
CA ALA A 204 4.93 -8.45 -1.79
C ALA A 204 5.58 -9.60 -2.57
N LEU A 205 6.86 -9.49 -2.96
CA LEU A 205 7.51 -10.41 -3.91
C LEU A 205 8.84 -10.95 -3.40
N HIS A 206 9.52 -10.28 -2.47
CA HIS A 206 10.82 -10.71 -1.97
C HIS A 206 10.73 -11.26 -0.54
N ASP A 207 10.16 -10.50 0.41
CA ASP A 207 9.98 -10.91 1.81
C ASP A 207 8.64 -11.62 2.00
N ILE A 208 8.51 -12.78 1.34
CA ILE A 208 7.26 -13.54 1.27
C ILE A 208 7.31 -14.82 2.12
N ALA A 209 6.19 -15.10 2.80
CA ALA A 209 6.05 -16.27 3.69
C ALA A 209 5.57 -17.55 2.99
N SER A 210 5.13 -17.44 1.73
CA SER A 210 4.65 -18.55 0.89
C SER A 210 4.83 -18.21 -0.58
N PRO A 211 4.81 -19.20 -1.50
CA PRO A 211 4.83 -18.93 -2.92
C PRO A 211 3.69 -17.98 -3.32
N VAL A 212 4.00 -17.01 -4.20
CA VAL A 212 3.03 -16.02 -4.68
C VAL A 212 2.70 -16.29 -6.14
N ILE A 213 1.40 -16.36 -6.46
CA ILE A 213 0.93 -16.45 -7.85
C ILE A 213 0.28 -15.11 -8.20
N VAL A 214 0.80 -14.46 -9.25
CA VAL A 214 0.28 -13.21 -9.81
C VAL A 214 -0.38 -13.53 -11.13
N CYS A 215 -1.71 -13.43 -11.21
CA CYS A 215 -2.45 -13.67 -12.43
C CYS A 215 -2.63 -12.39 -13.25
N GLU A 216 -3.04 -12.49 -14.50
CA GLU A 216 -3.31 -11.34 -15.36
C GLU A 216 -4.50 -10.52 -14.87
N GLY A 217 -5.53 -11.20 -14.32
CA GLY A 217 -6.74 -10.56 -13.84
C GLY A 217 -7.23 -11.07 -12.47
N PRO A 218 -8.13 -10.33 -11.82
CA PRO A 218 -8.69 -10.74 -10.52
C PRO A 218 -9.62 -11.94 -10.61
N THR A 219 -10.22 -12.21 -11.77
CA THR A 219 -11.09 -13.36 -12.04
C THR A 219 -10.33 -14.68 -11.99
N ASP A 220 -9.08 -14.67 -12.49
CA ASP A 220 -8.21 -15.83 -12.54
C ASP A 220 -7.90 -16.37 -11.14
N ASN A 221 -7.79 -15.46 -10.16
CA ASN A 221 -7.63 -15.81 -8.75
C ASN A 221 -8.82 -16.63 -8.22
N ILE A 222 -10.04 -16.37 -8.73
CA ILE A 222 -11.24 -17.14 -8.35
C ILE A 222 -11.13 -18.53 -8.94
N TYR A 223 -10.81 -18.63 -10.23
CA TYR A 223 -10.66 -19.91 -10.92
C TYR A 223 -9.60 -20.79 -10.26
N LEU A 224 -8.38 -20.25 -10.08
CA LEU A 224 -7.28 -20.99 -9.45
C LEU A 224 -7.57 -21.40 -8.03
N ARG A 225 -8.21 -20.54 -7.22
CA ARG A 225 -8.58 -20.87 -5.85
C ARG A 225 -9.47 -22.10 -5.80
N HIS A 226 -10.48 -22.18 -6.64
CA HIS A 226 -11.40 -23.32 -6.68
C HIS A 226 -10.74 -24.54 -7.29
N ALA A 227 -9.98 -24.40 -8.39
CA ALA A 227 -9.21 -25.48 -8.99
C ALA A 227 -8.24 -26.13 -7.99
N ILE A 228 -7.42 -25.33 -7.31
CA ILE A 228 -6.46 -25.83 -6.30
C ILE A 228 -7.20 -26.57 -5.17
N LYS A 229 -8.29 -26.00 -4.63
CA LYS A 229 -9.06 -26.63 -3.55
C LYS A 229 -9.70 -27.95 -3.98
N ARG A 230 -10.22 -28.03 -5.20
CA ARG A 230 -10.88 -29.24 -5.73
C ARG A 230 -9.88 -30.33 -6.09
N LEU A 231 -8.70 -29.94 -6.53
CA LEU A 231 -7.63 -30.84 -6.95
C LEU A 231 -6.56 -31.05 -5.83
N THR A 232 -6.83 -30.66 -4.59
CA THR A 232 -5.89 -30.82 -3.46
C THR A 232 -5.28 -32.19 -3.34
N PRO A 233 -5.99 -33.33 -3.55
CA PRO A 233 -5.39 -34.66 -3.46
C PRO A 233 -4.24 -34.88 -4.46
N LEU A 234 -4.29 -34.20 -5.62
CA LEU A 234 -3.27 -34.28 -6.66
C LEU A 234 -2.14 -33.25 -6.44
N TYR A 235 -2.44 -32.15 -5.75
CA TYR A 235 -1.53 -31.02 -5.56
C TYR A 235 -1.36 -30.61 -4.08
N PRO A 236 -0.85 -31.52 -3.22
CA PRO A 236 -0.69 -31.22 -1.78
C PRO A 236 0.29 -30.08 -1.49
N MET A 237 1.16 -29.73 -2.44
CA MET A 237 2.05 -28.58 -2.33
C MET A 237 1.30 -27.24 -2.46
N LEU A 238 0.12 -27.19 -3.05
CA LEU A 238 -0.64 -25.97 -3.33
C LEU A 238 -1.75 -25.71 -2.31
N ALA A 239 -2.22 -26.74 -1.63
CA ALA A 239 -3.20 -26.64 -0.56
C ALA A 239 -3.12 -27.84 0.38
N ALA A 240 -3.45 -27.61 1.67
CA ALA A 240 -3.41 -28.64 2.70
C ALA A 240 -4.40 -28.35 3.83
N GLY A 241 -4.61 -29.34 4.71
CA GLY A 241 -5.38 -29.24 5.95
C GLY A 241 -6.87 -29.47 5.81
N VAL A 242 -7.55 -29.51 6.96
CA VAL A 242 -9.00 -29.63 7.08
C VAL A 242 -9.49 -28.53 8.05
N PRO A 243 -10.28 -27.54 7.55
CA PRO A 243 -10.67 -27.32 6.17
C PRO A 243 -9.49 -26.93 5.25
N THR A 244 -9.59 -27.29 3.98
CA THR A 244 -8.53 -27.05 2.99
C THR A 244 -8.15 -25.59 2.86
N LYS A 245 -6.87 -25.27 3.11
CA LYS A 245 -6.27 -23.92 2.98
C LYS A 245 -5.20 -23.96 1.90
N LEU A 246 -5.11 -22.88 1.12
CA LEU A 246 -4.02 -22.73 0.16
C LEU A 246 -2.69 -22.51 0.91
N THR A 247 -1.66 -23.19 0.44
CA THR A 247 -0.26 -23.00 0.87
C THR A 247 0.46 -21.96 0.01
N VAL A 248 -0.20 -21.50 -1.05
CA VAL A 248 0.23 -20.43 -1.95
C VAL A 248 -0.63 -19.18 -1.75
N HIS A 249 -0.03 -18.02 -1.99
CA HIS A 249 -0.74 -16.74 -1.94
C HIS A 249 -1.14 -16.31 -3.35
N LEU A 250 -2.43 -16.18 -3.61
CA LEU A 250 -2.93 -15.57 -4.84
C LEU A 250 -2.88 -14.05 -4.68
N PHE A 251 -1.99 -13.40 -5.44
CA PHE A 251 -1.77 -11.96 -5.33
C PHE A 251 -3.05 -11.18 -5.67
N LYS A 252 -3.42 -10.28 -4.79
CA LYS A 252 -4.57 -9.39 -4.99
C LYS A 252 -4.08 -8.03 -5.46
N TYR A 253 -4.60 -7.58 -6.58
CA TYR A 253 -4.36 -6.22 -7.03
C TYR A 253 -4.82 -5.23 -5.96
N GLY A 254 -3.97 -4.23 -5.69
CA GLY A 254 -4.18 -3.27 -4.62
C GLY A 254 -5.36 -2.32 -4.89
N GLN A 255 -5.69 -1.54 -3.87
CA GLN A 255 -6.59 -0.39 -4.02
C GLN A 255 -5.98 0.63 -4.98
N ARG A 256 -6.81 1.55 -5.50
CA ARG A 256 -6.44 2.52 -6.52
C ARG A 256 -5.04 3.12 -6.34
N ARG A 257 -4.71 3.65 -5.14
CA ARG A 257 -3.42 4.31 -4.91
C ARG A 257 -2.23 3.36 -4.98
N THR A 258 -2.34 2.17 -4.39
CA THR A 258 -1.29 1.14 -4.46
C THR A 258 -1.05 0.71 -5.92
N SER A 259 -2.12 0.53 -6.70
CA SER A 259 -2.02 0.19 -8.12
C SER A 259 -1.37 1.31 -8.94
N GLU A 260 -1.65 2.57 -8.65
CA GLU A 260 -1.00 3.73 -9.28
C GLU A 260 0.52 3.76 -8.98
N ILE A 261 0.91 3.56 -7.72
CA ILE A 261 2.32 3.54 -7.30
C ILE A 261 3.08 2.36 -7.92
N THR A 262 2.48 1.19 -7.89
CA THR A 262 3.10 -0.04 -8.42
C THR A 262 2.96 -0.16 -9.93
N GLN A 263 2.09 0.62 -10.56
CA GLN A 263 1.67 0.49 -11.96
C GLN A 263 1.13 -0.91 -12.29
N LEU A 264 0.61 -1.60 -11.26
CA LEU A 264 0.07 -2.95 -11.35
C LEU A 264 -1.46 -2.88 -11.25
N THR A 265 -2.09 -2.63 -12.41
CA THR A 265 -3.54 -2.43 -12.53
C THR A 265 -4.26 -3.66 -13.11
N GLY A 266 -3.54 -4.74 -13.37
CA GLY A 266 -3.99 -5.90 -14.13
C GLY A 266 -3.66 -5.77 -15.64
N GLY A 267 -3.79 -6.89 -16.34
CA GLY A 267 -3.47 -7.00 -17.75
C GLY A 267 -1.97 -7.02 -18.07
N VAL A 268 -1.68 -7.29 -19.34
CA VAL A 268 -0.31 -7.47 -19.88
C VAL A 268 0.61 -6.29 -19.54
N GLY A 269 0.13 -5.05 -19.69
CA GLY A 269 0.93 -3.85 -19.44
C GLY A 269 1.42 -3.76 -17.99
N GLY A 270 0.53 -4.01 -17.02
CA GLY A 270 0.87 -4.03 -15.59
C GLY A 270 1.91 -5.11 -15.26
N LEU A 271 1.77 -6.31 -15.83
CA LEU A 271 2.73 -7.40 -15.63
C LEU A 271 4.10 -7.09 -16.25
N CYS A 272 4.14 -6.45 -17.41
CA CYS A 272 5.40 -5.99 -18.02
C CYS A 272 6.12 -4.96 -17.14
N HIS A 273 5.38 -4.00 -16.56
CA HIS A 273 5.93 -3.06 -15.59
C HIS A 273 6.46 -3.74 -14.34
N LEU A 274 5.70 -4.67 -13.76
CA LEU A 274 6.11 -5.47 -12.61
C LEU A 274 7.46 -6.17 -12.88
N MET A 275 7.55 -6.93 -13.96
CA MET A 275 8.77 -7.67 -14.32
C MET A 275 9.96 -6.73 -14.49
N LYS A 276 9.81 -5.64 -15.26
CA LYS A 276 10.86 -4.67 -15.52
C LYS A 276 11.41 -4.05 -14.23
N HIS A 277 10.51 -3.56 -13.39
CA HIS A 277 10.91 -2.85 -12.17
C HIS A 277 11.48 -3.81 -11.13
N TYR A 278 10.85 -4.98 -10.93
CA TYR A 278 11.37 -5.96 -9.98
C TYR A 278 12.74 -6.51 -10.43
N TYR A 279 12.93 -6.78 -11.72
CA TYR A 279 14.23 -7.19 -12.27
C TYR A 279 15.32 -6.16 -11.97
N ALA A 280 15.05 -4.89 -12.26
CA ALA A 280 15.99 -3.81 -12.02
C ALA A 280 16.30 -3.60 -10.53
N ASP A 281 15.30 -3.67 -9.67
CA ASP A 281 15.47 -3.53 -8.23
C ASP A 281 16.17 -4.74 -7.64
N TYR A 282 15.83 -5.97 -8.05
CA TYR A 282 16.49 -7.20 -7.62
C TYR A 282 17.98 -7.20 -7.99
N THR A 283 18.29 -6.82 -9.20
CA THR A 283 19.69 -6.81 -9.69
C THR A 283 20.54 -5.74 -9.02
N ASN A 284 19.99 -4.52 -8.84
CA ASN A 284 20.79 -3.35 -8.50
C ASN A 284 20.60 -2.83 -7.08
N LYS A 285 19.46 -3.11 -6.42
CA LYS A 285 19.10 -2.46 -5.16
C LYS A 285 18.89 -3.44 -4.01
N ILE A 286 18.29 -4.61 -4.28
CA ILE A 286 18.02 -5.60 -3.24
C ILE A 286 19.31 -6.41 -3.01
N LYS A 287 19.79 -6.38 -1.78
CA LYS A 287 20.96 -7.15 -1.29
C LYS A 287 20.58 -8.00 -0.07
N ALA A 288 19.31 -8.01 0.28
CA ALA A 288 18.76 -8.86 1.32
C ALA A 288 19.00 -10.34 1.02
N PRO A 289 18.94 -11.22 2.03
CA PRO A 289 19.01 -12.66 1.81
C PRO A 289 18.03 -13.11 0.71
N ALA A 290 18.38 -14.16 -0.02
CA ALA A 290 17.54 -14.69 -1.10
C ALA A 290 16.11 -14.98 -0.59
N PRO A 291 15.07 -14.70 -1.38
CA PRO A 291 13.69 -15.01 -1.03
C PRO A 291 13.52 -16.51 -0.73
N LYS A 292 12.65 -16.85 0.20
CA LYS A 292 12.39 -18.26 0.56
C LYS A 292 11.47 -18.97 -0.41
N HIS A 293 10.69 -18.23 -1.19
CA HIS A 293 9.63 -18.75 -2.03
C HIS A 293 9.62 -18.11 -3.42
N PRO A 294 9.14 -18.82 -4.46
CA PRO A 294 9.02 -18.27 -5.79
C PRO A 294 7.82 -17.32 -5.94
N VAL A 295 7.95 -16.40 -6.89
CA VAL A 295 6.88 -15.58 -7.46
C VAL A 295 6.59 -16.10 -8.86
N ILE A 296 5.34 -16.48 -9.11
CA ILE A 296 4.88 -17.11 -10.34
C ILE A 296 3.90 -16.15 -11.01
N ILE A 297 4.28 -15.58 -12.13
CA ILE A 297 3.40 -14.75 -12.96
C ILE A 297 2.72 -15.67 -13.96
N LEU A 298 1.42 -15.94 -13.75
CA LEU A 298 0.60 -16.73 -14.67
C LEU A 298 0.01 -15.82 -15.73
N VAL A 299 0.25 -16.14 -17.01
CA VAL A 299 -0.20 -15.34 -18.15
C VAL A 299 -0.95 -16.22 -19.16
N ASP A 300 -1.97 -15.62 -19.79
CA ASP A 300 -2.64 -16.24 -20.92
C ASP A 300 -1.67 -16.40 -22.11
N ASN A 301 -1.74 -17.51 -22.81
CA ASN A 301 -0.90 -17.77 -24.00
C ASN A 301 -1.68 -17.41 -25.27
N ASP A 302 -2.23 -16.20 -25.27
CA ASP A 302 -3.06 -15.66 -26.34
C ASP A 302 -2.31 -14.62 -27.20
N SER A 303 -3.03 -13.72 -27.84
CA SER A 303 -2.42 -12.67 -28.64
C SER A 303 -1.64 -11.64 -27.81
N GLY A 304 -2.03 -11.41 -26.55
CA GLY A 304 -1.37 -10.50 -25.59
C GLY A 304 -0.02 -11.03 -25.09
N ALA A 305 0.19 -12.35 -25.10
CA ALA A 305 1.45 -12.97 -24.69
C ALA A 305 2.67 -12.44 -25.46
N LYS A 306 2.48 -11.93 -26.67
CA LYS A 306 3.59 -11.35 -27.46
C LYS A 306 4.29 -10.22 -26.72
N ASP A 307 3.56 -9.36 -26.03
CA ASP A 307 4.14 -8.21 -25.32
C ASP A 307 4.88 -8.69 -24.07
N ILE A 308 4.35 -9.68 -23.36
CA ILE A 308 5.04 -10.34 -22.24
C ILE A 308 6.35 -10.95 -22.68
N TYR A 309 6.36 -11.74 -23.76
CA TYR A 309 7.57 -12.38 -24.28
C TYR A 309 8.58 -11.37 -24.82
N GLY A 310 8.10 -10.27 -25.44
CA GLY A 310 8.94 -9.14 -25.83
C GLY A 310 9.59 -8.47 -24.62
N ALA A 311 8.82 -8.22 -23.57
CA ALA A 311 9.32 -7.65 -22.31
C ALA A 311 10.36 -8.57 -21.65
N ILE A 312 10.12 -9.87 -21.60
CA ILE A 312 11.07 -10.87 -21.06
C ILE A 312 12.39 -10.80 -21.82
N SER A 313 12.38 -10.86 -23.15
CA SER A 313 13.58 -10.77 -23.97
C SER A 313 14.33 -9.45 -23.76
N GLY A 314 13.59 -8.32 -23.71
CA GLY A 314 14.17 -7.01 -23.45
C GLY A 314 14.84 -6.87 -22.07
N ILE A 315 14.28 -7.51 -21.04
CA ILE A 315 14.78 -7.48 -19.66
C ILE A 315 15.97 -8.45 -19.51
N THR A 316 15.81 -9.71 -19.94
CA THR A 316 16.78 -10.80 -19.68
C THR A 316 17.91 -10.85 -20.69
N LYS A 317 17.76 -10.16 -21.83
CA LYS A 317 18.66 -10.24 -22.99
C LYS A 317 18.79 -11.65 -23.58
N LYS A 318 17.81 -12.51 -23.32
CA LYS A 318 17.72 -13.88 -23.87
C LYS A 318 16.78 -13.89 -25.10
N PRO A 319 16.83 -14.96 -25.93
CA PRO A 319 15.89 -15.13 -27.01
C PRO A 319 14.45 -15.00 -26.54
N ARG A 320 13.58 -14.51 -27.42
CA ARG A 320 12.16 -14.32 -27.10
C ARG A 320 11.50 -15.69 -26.87
N PRO A 321 10.78 -15.90 -25.77
CA PRO A 321 10.03 -17.12 -25.54
C PRO A 321 8.98 -17.37 -26.62
N MET A 322 8.69 -18.64 -26.89
CA MET A 322 7.73 -19.07 -27.91
C MET A 322 6.37 -19.46 -27.34
N GLY A 323 6.27 -19.56 -26.01
CA GLY A 323 5.05 -19.96 -25.32
C GLY A 323 4.85 -21.47 -25.19
N THR A 324 5.81 -22.26 -25.66
CA THR A 324 5.85 -23.73 -25.48
C THR A 324 6.50 -24.15 -24.19
N GLU A 325 7.24 -23.25 -23.55
CA GLU A 325 7.96 -23.46 -22.30
C GLU A 325 6.98 -23.76 -21.15
N GLN A 326 7.36 -24.69 -20.27
CA GLN A 326 6.59 -24.94 -19.05
C GLN A 326 6.60 -23.70 -18.12
N PHE A 327 7.76 -23.08 -18.00
CA PHE A 327 7.98 -21.83 -17.28
C PHE A 327 9.23 -21.12 -17.80
N ILE A 328 9.34 -19.85 -17.49
CA ILE A 328 10.47 -19.00 -17.87
C ILE A 328 11.01 -18.33 -16.60
N HIS A 329 12.28 -18.59 -16.25
CA HIS A 329 12.94 -17.92 -15.13
C HIS A 329 13.40 -16.52 -15.55
N ILE A 330 13.01 -15.51 -14.79
CA ILE A 330 13.31 -14.09 -15.07
C ILE A 330 14.50 -13.61 -14.25
N VAL A 331 14.39 -13.60 -12.93
CA VAL A 331 15.45 -13.18 -12.01
C VAL A 331 15.12 -13.68 -10.60
N GLY A 332 16.13 -14.09 -9.84
CA GLY A 332 15.98 -14.50 -8.45
C GLY A 332 14.86 -15.53 -8.27
N ASN A 333 13.79 -15.12 -7.61
CA ASN A 333 12.62 -15.95 -7.35
C ASN A 333 11.45 -15.74 -8.34
N MET A 334 11.60 -14.90 -9.37
CA MET A 334 10.53 -14.56 -10.30
C MET A 334 10.52 -15.44 -11.54
N TYR A 335 9.36 -16.02 -11.84
CA TYR A 335 9.08 -16.89 -12.97
C TYR A 335 7.83 -16.44 -13.71
N VAL A 336 7.77 -16.70 -15.01
CA VAL A 336 6.55 -16.55 -15.82
C VAL A 336 6.11 -17.94 -16.26
N VAL A 337 4.82 -18.22 -16.11
CA VAL A 337 4.17 -19.46 -16.52
C VAL A 337 3.10 -19.11 -17.54
N PRO A 338 3.29 -19.41 -18.83
CA PRO A 338 2.20 -19.27 -19.80
C PRO A 338 1.18 -20.39 -19.60
N THR A 339 -0.09 -20.14 -19.91
CA THR A 339 -1.06 -21.25 -20.02
C THR A 339 -0.61 -22.25 -21.10
N PRO A 340 -0.80 -23.57 -20.89
CA PRO A 340 -0.45 -24.58 -21.88
C PRO A 340 -1.15 -24.32 -23.22
N LEU A 341 -0.46 -24.49 -24.33
CA LEU A 341 -1.09 -24.44 -25.65
C LEU A 341 -2.13 -25.58 -25.79
N GLY A 342 -3.19 -25.29 -26.47
CA GLY A 342 -4.23 -26.27 -26.80
C GLY A 342 -3.81 -27.23 -27.92
N SER A 343 -4.76 -28.02 -28.40
CA SER A 343 -4.53 -28.97 -29.49
C SER A 343 -3.96 -28.29 -30.73
N ALA A 344 -3.00 -28.94 -31.39
CA ALA A 344 -2.28 -28.40 -32.54
C ALA A 344 -1.57 -27.05 -32.33
N GLY A 345 -1.21 -26.72 -31.06
CA GLY A 345 -0.52 -25.48 -30.74
C GLY A 345 -1.43 -24.23 -30.72
N THR A 346 -2.75 -24.43 -30.57
CA THR A 346 -3.69 -23.31 -30.47
C THR A 346 -3.45 -22.48 -29.21
N LYS A 347 -3.64 -21.17 -29.33
CA LYS A 347 -3.54 -20.24 -28.21
C LYS A 347 -4.64 -20.45 -27.19
N THR A 348 -4.30 -20.24 -25.92
CA THR A 348 -5.20 -20.46 -24.79
C THR A 348 -5.27 -19.27 -23.84
N ALA A 349 -6.45 -19.06 -23.28
CA ALA A 349 -6.66 -18.27 -22.07
C ALA A 349 -7.01 -19.21 -20.91
N ILE A 350 -6.98 -18.73 -19.68
CA ILE A 350 -7.26 -19.53 -18.48
C ILE A 350 -8.67 -20.15 -18.51
N GLU A 351 -9.63 -19.49 -19.14
CA GLU A 351 -10.99 -20.00 -19.28
C GLU A 351 -11.08 -21.24 -20.18
N ASP A 352 -10.11 -21.51 -21.05
CA ASP A 352 -10.10 -22.69 -21.92
C ASP A 352 -9.89 -24.00 -21.15
N PHE A 353 -9.54 -23.93 -19.89
CA PHE A 353 -9.34 -25.07 -19.00
C PHE A 353 -10.59 -25.51 -18.24
N PHE A 354 -11.72 -24.79 -18.40
CA PHE A 354 -13.02 -25.26 -17.95
C PHE A 354 -13.61 -26.26 -18.97
N ASP A 355 -14.39 -27.18 -18.47
CA ASP A 355 -15.15 -28.11 -19.31
C ASP A 355 -16.22 -27.37 -20.12
N PRO A 356 -16.65 -27.94 -21.29
CA PRO A 356 -17.64 -27.31 -22.15
C PRO A 356 -19.00 -27.06 -21.47
N LYS A 357 -19.40 -27.89 -20.52
CA LYS A 357 -20.63 -27.72 -19.75
C LYS A 357 -20.59 -26.47 -18.91
N THR A 358 -19.50 -26.27 -18.16
CA THR A 358 -19.27 -25.06 -17.34
C THR A 358 -19.24 -23.79 -18.20
N LEU A 359 -18.55 -23.81 -19.35
CA LEU A 359 -18.53 -22.70 -20.29
C LEU A 359 -19.88 -22.41 -20.93
N GLY A 360 -20.72 -23.41 -21.08
CA GLY A 360 -22.08 -23.31 -21.63
C GLY A 360 -23.15 -22.88 -20.64
N GLU A 361 -22.83 -22.73 -19.35
CA GLU A 361 -23.75 -22.27 -18.31
C GLU A 361 -24.35 -20.92 -18.65
N LYS A 362 -25.66 -20.77 -18.43
CA LYS A 362 -26.41 -19.55 -18.71
C LYS A 362 -26.78 -18.81 -17.42
N LEU A 363 -26.74 -17.51 -17.44
CA LEU A 363 -27.30 -16.65 -16.40
C LEU A 363 -28.61 -16.03 -16.94
N GLY A 364 -29.74 -16.66 -16.59
CA GLY A 364 -31.02 -16.39 -17.24
C GLY A 364 -30.95 -16.74 -18.71
N ALA A 365 -31.25 -15.82 -19.61
CA ALA A 365 -31.15 -16.01 -21.06
C ALA A 365 -29.76 -15.72 -21.66
N LYS A 366 -28.80 -15.18 -20.85
CA LYS A 366 -27.49 -14.74 -21.33
C LYS A 366 -26.48 -15.90 -21.35
N THR A 367 -25.53 -15.82 -22.29
CA THR A 367 -24.41 -16.76 -22.43
C THR A 367 -23.08 -16.07 -22.11
N PHE A 368 -22.08 -16.85 -21.75
CA PHE A 368 -20.75 -16.34 -21.45
C PHE A 368 -20.04 -15.80 -22.70
N SER A 369 -19.44 -14.60 -22.59
CA SER A 369 -18.56 -14.02 -23.61
C SER A 369 -17.21 -13.63 -23.03
N ARG A 370 -16.14 -14.02 -23.71
CA ARG A 370 -14.75 -13.64 -23.39
C ARG A 370 -14.35 -12.29 -24.00
N ALA A 371 -15.13 -11.79 -24.96
CA ALA A 371 -14.81 -10.54 -25.64
C ALA A 371 -14.82 -9.37 -24.65
N ALA A 372 -13.87 -8.44 -24.82
CA ALA A 372 -13.80 -7.23 -23.99
C ALA A 372 -15.03 -6.32 -24.20
N LYS A 373 -15.62 -6.35 -25.40
CA LYS A 373 -16.88 -5.69 -25.74
C LYS A 373 -17.86 -6.74 -26.22
N PHE A 374 -19.04 -6.80 -25.64
CA PHE A 374 -20.10 -7.73 -25.98
C PHE A 374 -21.46 -7.06 -25.77
N ASP A 375 -22.50 -7.61 -26.42
CA ASP A 375 -23.90 -7.21 -26.21
C ASP A 375 -24.34 -7.71 -24.82
N ASP A 376 -24.47 -6.83 -23.86
CA ASP A 376 -24.83 -7.12 -22.48
C ASP A 376 -26.30 -7.56 -22.31
N THR A 377 -27.13 -7.45 -23.34
CA THR A 377 -28.49 -8.05 -23.36
C THR A 377 -28.46 -9.55 -23.61
N LYS A 378 -27.46 -10.06 -24.36
CA LYS A 378 -27.32 -11.46 -24.80
C LYS A 378 -26.23 -12.22 -24.06
N HIS A 379 -25.22 -11.48 -23.54
CA HIS A 379 -24.03 -12.09 -22.97
C HIS A 379 -23.72 -11.54 -21.58
N PHE A 380 -22.88 -12.27 -20.84
CA PHE A 380 -22.23 -11.81 -19.62
C PHE A 380 -20.71 -12.06 -19.70
N GLY A 381 -19.94 -11.20 -19.05
CA GLY A 381 -18.47 -11.20 -19.12
C GLY A 381 -17.81 -12.04 -18.02
N LYS A 382 -16.46 -12.03 -18.03
CA LYS A 382 -15.57 -12.79 -17.11
C LYS A 382 -15.89 -12.58 -15.63
N ALA A 383 -16.23 -11.36 -15.19
CA ALA A 383 -16.52 -11.08 -13.79
C ALA A 383 -17.79 -11.80 -13.28
N ALA A 384 -18.84 -11.82 -14.11
CA ALA A 384 -20.07 -12.55 -13.80
C ALA A 384 -19.83 -14.07 -13.88
N PHE A 385 -19.09 -14.55 -14.89
CA PHE A 385 -18.72 -15.96 -14.99
C PHE A 385 -17.97 -16.42 -13.73
N ALA A 386 -16.97 -15.68 -13.29
CA ALA A 386 -16.20 -16.03 -12.10
C ALA A 386 -17.05 -16.12 -10.83
N ARG A 387 -17.95 -15.15 -10.59
CA ARG A 387 -18.71 -15.06 -9.35
C ARG A 387 -19.99 -15.87 -9.37
N GLU A 388 -20.76 -15.78 -10.46
CA GLU A 388 -22.10 -16.37 -10.52
C GLU A 388 -22.08 -17.83 -10.98
N VAL A 389 -21.13 -18.19 -11.86
CA VAL A 389 -21.01 -19.57 -12.35
C VAL A 389 -19.98 -20.33 -11.53
N VAL A 390 -18.70 -19.87 -11.52
CA VAL A 390 -17.61 -20.66 -10.94
C VAL A 390 -17.66 -20.69 -9.42
N GLU A 391 -17.74 -19.53 -8.76
CA GLU A 391 -17.68 -19.46 -7.29
C GLU A 391 -18.90 -20.10 -6.63
N LYS A 392 -20.11 -19.89 -7.18
CA LYS A 392 -21.34 -20.46 -6.65
C LYS A 392 -21.46 -21.98 -6.87
N ASN A 393 -20.94 -22.47 -8.00
CA ASN A 393 -21.08 -23.88 -8.38
C ASN A 393 -19.79 -24.69 -8.27
N ALA A 394 -18.78 -24.17 -7.55
CA ALA A 394 -17.45 -24.78 -7.45
C ALA A 394 -17.45 -26.25 -7.00
N ALA A 395 -18.48 -26.67 -6.26
CA ALA A 395 -18.63 -28.06 -5.82
C ALA A 395 -18.95 -29.06 -6.96
N SER A 396 -19.64 -28.60 -8.00
CA SER A 396 -20.10 -29.42 -9.13
C SER A 396 -19.28 -29.27 -10.42
N ILE A 397 -18.40 -28.29 -10.48
CA ILE A 397 -17.54 -28.02 -11.64
C ILE A 397 -16.38 -29.02 -11.68
N ASP A 398 -16.09 -29.52 -12.90
CA ASP A 398 -14.89 -30.32 -13.16
C ASP A 398 -13.68 -29.42 -13.44
N PHE A 399 -12.75 -29.36 -12.49
CA PHE A 399 -11.52 -28.60 -12.62
C PHE A 399 -10.33 -29.41 -13.16
N ARG A 400 -10.52 -30.67 -13.61
CA ARG A 400 -9.39 -31.52 -14.09
C ARG A 400 -8.57 -30.86 -15.22
N GLY A 401 -9.21 -30.06 -16.07
CA GLY A 401 -8.48 -29.33 -17.11
C GLY A 401 -7.41 -28.40 -16.57
N PHE A 402 -7.58 -27.86 -15.38
CA PHE A 402 -6.58 -26.99 -14.71
C PHE A 402 -5.31 -27.73 -14.27
N SER A 403 -5.29 -29.08 -14.26
CA SER A 403 -4.10 -29.85 -13.91
C SER A 403 -2.89 -29.44 -14.73
N ASN A 404 -3.06 -29.19 -16.02
CA ASN A 404 -1.97 -28.77 -16.89
C ASN A 404 -1.33 -27.41 -16.47
N ILE A 405 -2.12 -26.52 -15.89
CA ILE A 405 -1.62 -25.24 -15.33
C ILE A 405 -0.92 -25.50 -13.99
N LEU A 406 -1.57 -26.29 -13.11
CA LEU A 406 -1.05 -26.57 -11.76
C LEU A 406 0.25 -27.39 -11.81
N ASP A 407 0.41 -28.28 -12.78
CA ASP A 407 1.66 -29.00 -13.02
C ASP A 407 2.82 -28.03 -13.32
N ARG A 408 2.59 -26.99 -14.12
CA ARG A 408 3.58 -25.95 -14.40
C ARG A 408 3.91 -25.11 -13.16
N VAL A 409 2.91 -24.79 -12.32
CA VAL A 409 3.12 -24.10 -11.04
C VAL A 409 3.97 -24.94 -10.10
N VAL A 410 3.68 -26.24 -9.97
CA VAL A 410 4.49 -27.17 -9.14
C VAL A 410 5.88 -27.35 -9.71
N ALA A 411 6.05 -27.38 -11.04
CA ALA A 411 7.36 -27.43 -11.69
C ALA A 411 8.24 -26.23 -11.33
N VAL A 412 7.66 -25.01 -11.28
CA VAL A 412 8.38 -23.82 -10.80
C VAL A 412 8.80 -23.97 -9.34
N MET A 413 7.89 -24.43 -8.46
CA MET A 413 8.21 -24.62 -7.03
C MET A 413 9.36 -25.61 -6.85
N THR A 414 9.37 -26.68 -7.65
CA THR A 414 10.41 -27.72 -7.65
C THR A 414 11.73 -27.18 -8.18
N ASP A 415 11.72 -26.43 -9.29
CA ASP A 415 12.93 -25.80 -9.86
C ASP A 415 13.54 -24.81 -8.85
N TYR A 416 12.69 -23.99 -8.23
CA TYR A 416 13.12 -23.02 -7.23
C TYR A 416 13.78 -23.71 -6.01
N ALA A 417 13.16 -24.75 -5.49
CA ALA A 417 13.72 -25.54 -4.39
C ALA A 417 15.08 -26.15 -4.75
N LYS A 418 15.22 -26.73 -5.94
CA LYS A 418 16.50 -27.29 -6.43
C LYS A 418 17.60 -26.22 -6.50
N ARG A 419 17.31 -25.05 -7.02
CA ARG A 419 18.28 -23.94 -7.13
C ARG A 419 18.78 -23.45 -5.76
N HIS A 420 17.93 -23.54 -4.71
CA HIS A 420 18.26 -23.06 -3.35
C HIS A 420 18.82 -24.15 -2.45
N SER A 421 18.56 -25.43 -2.73
CA SER A 421 19.23 -26.55 -2.04
C SER A 421 20.65 -26.80 -2.52
N SER A 422 21.01 -26.21 -3.68
CA SER A 422 22.34 -26.34 -4.29
C SER A 422 23.30 -25.20 -3.95
N THR A 423 22.85 -24.22 -3.12
CA THR A 423 23.71 -23.13 -2.63
C THR A 423 24.19 -23.52 -1.23
N PRO A 424 25.50 -23.79 -1.02
CA PRO A 424 26.06 -24.20 0.26
C PRO A 424 25.91 -23.10 1.33
#